data_23999a1d03748063e378328f4c99dcc8
#
_entry.id   23999a1d03748063e378328f4c99dcc8
#
_cell.length_a   1.000
_cell.length_b   1.000
_cell.length_c   1.000
_cell.angle_alpha   90.00
_cell.angle_beta   90.00
_cell.angle_gamma   90.00
#
_symmetry.space_group_name_H-M   'P 1'
#
loop_
_entity.id
_entity.type
_entity.pdbx_description
1 polymer ?
#
loop_
_entity_poly.entity_id
_entity_poly.type
_entity_poly.pdbx_seq_one_letter_code
_entity_poly.pdbx_strand_id
1 'polypeptide(L)'
;MIDHIYLPVSDLKRSSEFYKKLLEPLGIDMPYKFDQLHGFAINSNPGFWLKNGEVAKDLYVAFTAKSADAVRACYKAAMNAGATSNKEPSLRPEWRADYFAANIGDPDGYNIEIAYKPWLYK
;
A
#
# COMPACT_ATOMS: atom_id res chain seq x y z
N MET A 1 15.46 -11.65 3.42
CA MET A 1 14.41 -10.85 2.78
C MET A 1 14.19 -9.57 3.57
N ILE A 2 13.40 -8.62 3.06
CA ILE A 2 13.18 -7.35 3.75
C ILE A 2 12.30 -7.56 4.99
N ASP A 3 12.71 -6.98 6.13
CA ASP A 3 11.92 -7.00 7.35
C ASP A 3 10.92 -5.84 7.38
N HIS A 4 11.41 -4.62 7.15
CA HIS A 4 10.54 -3.44 7.13
C HIS A 4 11.16 -2.32 6.28
N ILE A 5 10.33 -1.35 5.90
CA ILE A 5 10.76 -0.15 5.19
C ILE A 5 10.20 1.09 5.87
N TYR A 6 10.88 2.21 5.69
CA TYR A 6 10.41 3.54 6.06
C TYR A 6 10.06 4.32 4.79
N LEU A 7 8.85 4.84 4.72
CA LEU A 7 8.42 5.73 3.65
C LEU A 7 8.34 7.16 4.19
N PRO A 8 9.19 8.08 3.72
CA PRO A 8 9.10 9.47 4.16
C PRO A 8 7.86 10.14 3.54
N VAL A 9 7.08 10.82 4.38
CA VAL A 9 5.85 11.51 3.97
C VAL A 9 5.87 12.95 4.44
N SER A 10 5.23 13.84 3.68
CA SER A 10 5.23 15.27 3.99
C SER A 10 4.25 15.66 5.10
N ASP A 11 3.22 14.85 5.32
CA ASP A 11 2.19 15.09 6.34
C ASP A 11 1.79 13.73 6.93
N LEU A 12 2.38 13.42 8.09
CA LEU A 12 2.24 12.10 8.71
C LEU A 12 0.79 11.77 9.04
N LYS A 13 0.03 12.74 9.57
CA LYS A 13 -1.38 12.51 9.91
C LYS A 13 -2.21 12.19 8.67
N ARG A 14 -2.06 12.98 7.61
CA ARG A 14 -2.78 12.79 6.36
C ARG A 14 -2.45 11.44 5.73
N SER A 15 -1.16 11.13 5.62
CA SER A 15 -0.72 9.87 5.01
C SER A 15 -1.14 8.67 5.86
N SER A 16 -1.07 8.77 7.18
CA SER A 16 -1.51 7.68 8.07
C SER A 16 -2.99 7.37 7.91
N GLU A 17 -3.83 8.38 7.82
CA GLU A 17 -5.27 8.19 7.60
C GLU A 17 -5.55 7.56 6.25
N PHE A 18 -4.81 7.96 5.21
CA PHE A 18 -4.92 7.39 3.88
C PHE A 18 -4.54 5.91 3.88
N TYR A 19 -3.36 5.57 4.42
CA TYR A 19 -2.87 4.19 4.43
C TYR A 19 -3.68 3.27 5.34
N LYS A 20 -4.27 3.79 6.41
CA LYS A 20 -5.21 3.00 7.22
C LYS A 20 -6.40 2.52 6.40
N LYS A 21 -6.93 3.36 5.53
CA LYS A 21 -8.06 3.01 4.66
C LYS A 21 -7.63 2.08 3.52
N LEU A 22 -6.51 2.42 2.86
CA LEU A 22 -5.98 1.62 1.75
C LEU A 22 -5.67 0.19 2.17
N LEU A 23 -5.04 0.01 3.33
CA LEU A 23 -4.47 -1.27 3.75
C LEU A 23 -5.41 -2.13 4.60
N GLU A 24 -6.53 -1.57 5.05
CA GLU A 24 -7.50 -2.31 5.86
C GLU A 24 -7.99 -3.60 5.18
N PRO A 25 -8.34 -3.61 3.87
CA PRO A 25 -8.76 -4.86 3.22
C PRO A 25 -7.68 -5.95 3.17
N LEU A 26 -6.42 -5.60 3.42
CA LEU A 26 -5.32 -6.57 3.49
C LEU A 26 -5.09 -7.10 4.90
N GLY A 27 -5.89 -6.67 5.88
CA GLY A 27 -5.70 -7.05 7.27
C GLY A 27 -4.55 -6.32 7.95
N ILE A 28 -4.13 -5.20 7.38
CA ILE A 28 -3.03 -4.37 7.93
C ILE A 28 -3.64 -3.23 8.75
N ASP A 29 -3.21 -3.10 9.99
CA ASP A 29 -3.60 -2.00 10.86
C ASP A 29 -2.39 -1.14 11.25
N MET A 30 -2.60 -0.11 12.06
CA MET A 30 -1.53 0.80 12.49
C MET A 30 -1.47 0.82 14.03
N PRO A 31 -0.88 -0.21 14.65
CA PRO A 31 -0.82 -0.26 16.12
C PRO A 31 0.29 0.60 16.74
N TYR A 32 1.27 1.02 15.93
CA TYR A 32 2.42 1.76 16.44
C TYR A 32 2.34 3.23 16.04
N LYS A 33 2.22 4.10 17.02
CA LYS A 33 2.07 5.53 16.79
C LYS A 33 3.03 6.32 17.69
N PHE A 34 4.20 6.62 17.14
CA PHE A 34 5.19 7.49 17.77
C PHE A 34 5.07 8.90 17.20
N ASP A 35 5.75 9.87 17.79
CA ASP A 35 5.60 11.28 17.42
C ASP A 35 5.80 11.56 15.91
N GLN A 36 6.90 11.06 15.33
CA GLN A 36 7.25 11.31 13.94
C GLN A 36 7.26 10.04 13.09
N LEU A 37 6.69 8.93 13.60
CA LEU A 37 6.82 7.63 12.99
C LEU A 37 5.62 6.76 13.32
N HIS A 38 4.88 6.32 12.31
CA HIS A 38 3.73 5.42 12.48
C HIS A 38 4.00 4.08 11.81
N GLY A 39 3.70 2.97 12.50
CA GLY A 39 3.96 1.62 12.00
C GLY A 39 2.70 0.84 11.69
N PHE A 40 2.70 0.25 10.50
CA PHE A 40 1.63 -0.61 9.99
C PHE A 40 2.05 -2.06 10.07
N ALA A 41 1.14 -2.91 10.52
CA ALA A 41 1.47 -4.28 10.90
C ALA A 41 0.38 -5.28 10.55
N ILE A 42 0.79 -6.54 10.41
CA ILE A 42 -0.11 -7.70 10.42
C ILE A 42 0.23 -8.48 11.69
N ASN A 43 -0.79 -8.76 12.53
CA ASN A 43 -0.60 -9.50 13.79
C ASN A 43 0.53 -8.91 14.65
N SER A 44 0.56 -7.57 14.76
CA SER A 44 1.55 -6.83 15.54
C SER A 44 2.99 -6.91 15.01
N ASN A 45 3.20 -7.48 13.82
CA ASN A 45 4.50 -7.54 13.18
C ASN A 45 4.63 -6.38 12.18
N PRO A 46 5.38 -5.29 12.52
CA PRO A 46 5.45 -4.11 11.65
C PRO A 46 6.37 -4.34 10.47
N GLY A 47 5.87 -4.00 9.27
CA GLY A 47 6.67 -4.11 8.05
C GLY A 47 6.71 -2.83 7.23
N PHE A 48 5.81 -1.89 7.51
CA PHE A 48 5.70 -0.65 6.75
C PHE A 48 5.55 0.52 7.70
N TRP A 49 6.47 1.48 7.64
CA TRP A 49 6.49 2.63 8.52
C TRP A 49 6.39 3.92 7.70
N LEU A 50 5.55 4.83 8.16
CA LEU A 50 5.53 6.19 7.65
C LEU A 50 6.35 7.07 8.58
N LYS A 51 7.29 7.80 8.02
CA LYS A 51 8.14 8.74 8.75
C LYS A 51 7.92 10.14 8.23
N ASN A 52 7.63 11.09 9.12
CA ASN A 52 7.51 12.48 8.70
C ASN A 52 8.86 12.97 8.19
N GLY A 53 8.89 13.51 6.98
CA GLY A 53 10.13 13.95 6.37
C GLY A 53 9.96 14.37 4.91
N GLU A 54 11.09 14.54 4.23
CA GLU A 54 11.12 14.95 2.84
C GLU A 54 10.73 13.79 1.92
N VAL A 55 9.81 14.05 0.98
CA VAL A 55 9.32 13.05 0.03
C VAL A 55 10.46 12.57 -0.86
N ALA A 56 10.61 11.25 -0.97
CA ALA A 56 11.61 10.62 -1.82
C ALA A 56 11.17 10.61 -3.28
N LYS A 57 12.15 10.53 -4.20
CA LYS A 57 11.89 10.39 -5.64
C LYS A 57 12.06 8.93 -6.06
N ASP A 58 11.32 8.56 -7.11
CA ASP A 58 11.46 7.27 -7.79
C ASP A 58 11.29 6.05 -6.87
N LEU A 59 10.52 6.22 -5.81
CA LEU A 59 10.20 5.14 -4.90
C LEU A 59 8.92 4.44 -5.33
N TYR A 60 8.97 3.11 -5.40
CA TYR A 60 7.86 2.26 -5.81
C TYR A 60 7.65 1.21 -4.73
N VAL A 61 6.44 1.13 -4.19
CA VAL A 61 6.12 0.15 -3.14
C VAL A 61 4.93 -0.68 -3.60
N ALA A 62 5.03 -1.99 -3.42
CA ALA A 62 3.94 -2.92 -3.74
C ALA A 62 3.55 -3.72 -2.50
N PHE A 63 2.25 -3.77 -2.22
CA PHE A 63 1.68 -4.59 -1.17
C PHE A 63 1.07 -5.85 -1.77
N THR A 64 1.17 -6.96 -1.07
CA THR A 64 0.60 -8.21 -1.52
C THR A 64 -0.83 -8.38 -1.03
N ALA A 65 -1.72 -8.81 -1.93
CA ALA A 65 -3.10 -9.14 -1.64
C ALA A 65 -3.32 -10.65 -1.85
N LYS A 66 -4.27 -11.23 -1.11
CA LYS A 66 -4.54 -12.68 -1.16
C LYS A 66 -5.60 -13.05 -2.19
N SER A 67 -6.20 -12.08 -2.87
CA SER A 67 -7.23 -12.30 -3.89
C SER A 67 -7.36 -11.08 -4.80
N ALA A 68 -7.96 -11.27 -5.96
CA ALA A 68 -8.32 -10.17 -6.85
C ALA A 68 -9.34 -9.24 -6.18
N ASP A 69 -10.26 -9.79 -5.40
CA ASP A 69 -11.25 -8.98 -4.68
C ASP A 69 -10.59 -8.07 -3.64
N ALA A 70 -9.54 -8.54 -2.96
CA ALA A 70 -8.78 -7.71 -2.03
C ALA A 70 -8.07 -6.56 -2.77
N VAL A 71 -7.52 -6.80 -3.96
CA VAL A 71 -6.95 -5.74 -4.81
C VAL A 71 -8.01 -4.68 -5.13
N ARG A 72 -9.19 -5.12 -5.57
CA ARG A 72 -10.29 -4.21 -5.90
C ARG A 72 -10.77 -3.42 -4.68
N ALA A 73 -10.84 -4.07 -3.53
CA ALA A 73 -11.26 -3.41 -2.28
C ALA A 73 -10.26 -2.32 -1.85
N CYS A 74 -8.97 -2.60 -1.95
CA CYS A 74 -7.92 -1.61 -1.67
C CYS A 74 -8.00 -0.43 -2.62
N TYR A 75 -8.15 -0.69 -3.91
CA TYR A 75 -8.28 0.34 -4.93
C TYR A 75 -9.49 1.25 -4.64
N LYS A 76 -10.64 0.66 -4.36
CA LYS A 76 -11.86 1.41 -4.03
C LYS A 76 -11.67 2.27 -2.77
N ALA A 77 -11.08 1.70 -1.72
CA ALA A 77 -10.80 2.43 -0.49
C ALA A 77 -9.86 3.61 -0.73
N ALA A 78 -8.82 3.40 -1.55
CA ALA A 78 -7.88 4.46 -1.91
C ALA A 78 -8.57 5.58 -2.69
N MET A 79 -9.37 5.24 -3.69
CA MET A 79 -10.10 6.23 -4.49
C MET A 79 -11.07 7.03 -3.63
N ASN A 80 -11.78 6.37 -2.69
CA ASN A 80 -12.67 7.04 -1.75
C ASN A 80 -11.90 7.96 -0.79
N ALA A 81 -10.62 7.68 -0.55
CA ALA A 81 -9.75 8.50 0.30
C ALA A 81 -9.00 9.59 -0.48
N GLY A 82 -9.31 9.79 -1.76
CA GLY A 82 -8.77 10.87 -2.57
C GLY A 82 -7.53 10.51 -3.40
N ALA A 83 -7.19 9.23 -3.53
CA ALA A 83 -6.07 8.80 -4.37
C ALA A 83 -6.31 9.10 -5.85
N THR A 84 -5.22 9.21 -6.60
CA THR A 84 -5.29 9.19 -8.07
C THR A 84 -5.21 7.75 -8.55
N SER A 85 -5.89 7.44 -9.65
CA SER A 85 -5.76 6.14 -10.30
C SER A 85 -4.60 6.17 -11.28
N ASN A 86 -3.52 5.44 -10.96
CA ASN A 86 -2.40 5.30 -11.90
C ASN A 86 -2.64 4.14 -12.85
N LYS A 87 -3.29 3.07 -12.38
CA LYS A 87 -3.78 1.98 -13.23
C LYS A 87 -4.88 1.22 -12.49
N GLU A 88 -6.04 1.08 -13.12
CA GLU A 88 -7.17 0.33 -12.56
C GLU A 88 -6.83 -1.14 -12.33
N PRO A 89 -7.56 -1.83 -11.41
CA PRO A 89 -7.38 -3.26 -11.21
C PRO A 89 -7.50 -4.03 -12.52
N SER A 90 -6.46 -4.79 -12.87
CA SER A 90 -6.41 -5.51 -14.14
C SER A 90 -5.33 -6.60 -14.12
N LEU A 91 -5.47 -7.55 -15.03
CA LEU A 91 -4.39 -8.49 -15.31
C LEU A 91 -3.19 -7.77 -15.90
N ARG A 92 -1.99 -8.21 -15.51
CA ARG A 92 -0.71 -7.68 -15.98
C ARG A 92 0.07 -8.79 -16.69
N PRO A 93 -0.36 -9.19 -17.92
CA PRO A 93 0.23 -10.33 -18.61
C PRO A 93 1.71 -10.12 -18.98
N GLU A 94 2.18 -8.88 -19.05
CA GLU A 94 3.58 -8.56 -19.27
C GLU A 94 4.50 -9.10 -18.17
N TRP A 95 3.97 -9.28 -16.97
CA TRP A 95 4.72 -9.87 -15.85
C TRP A 95 4.46 -11.37 -15.73
N ARG A 96 3.19 -11.75 -15.80
CA ARG A 96 2.75 -13.15 -15.78
C ARG A 96 1.26 -13.20 -16.12
N ALA A 97 0.80 -14.27 -16.77
CA ALA A 97 -0.56 -14.37 -17.30
C ALA A 97 -1.65 -14.16 -16.23
N ASP A 98 -1.38 -14.60 -15.00
CA ASP A 98 -2.33 -14.54 -13.88
C ASP A 98 -2.00 -13.45 -12.84
N TYR A 99 -1.04 -12.57 -13.14
CA TYR A 99 -0.69 -11.44 -12.26
C TYR A 99 -1.80 -10.38 -12.33
N PHE A 100 -2.41 -10.08 -11.17
CA PHE A 100 -3.51 -9.11 -11.09
C PHE A 100 -3.15 -7.99 -10.11
N ALA A 101 -3.26 -6.74 -10.51
CA ALA A 101 -2.83 -5.62 -9.68
C ALA A 101 -3.56 -4.32 -10.00
N ALA A 102 -3.44 -3.37 -9.10
CA ALA A 102 -3.86 -1.99 -9.28
C ALA A 102 -2.75 -1.05 -8.82
N ASN A 103 -2.67 0.13 -9.40
CA ASN A 103 -1.74 1.18 -8.98
C ASN A 103 -2.49 2.46 -8.66
N ILE A 104 -2.14 3.06 -7.54
CA ILE A 104 -2.71 4.34 -7.10
C ILE A 104 -1.59 5.33 -6.75
N GLY A 105 -1.90 6.62 -6.82
CA GLY A 105 -1.04 7.66 -6.29
C GLY A 105 -1.50 8.05 -4.90
N ASP A 106 -0.61 8.02 -3.93
CA ASP A 106 -0.90 8.39 -2.55
C ASP A 106 -0.90 9.93 -2.37
N PRO A 107 -1.16 10.47 -1.16
CA PRO A 107 -1.22 11.92 -0.97
C PRO A 107 0.06 12.68 -1.36
N ASP A 108 1.21 12.04 -1.33
CA ASP A 108 2.49 12.65 -1.74
C ASP A 108 2.86 12.31 -3.19
N GLY A 109 2.01 11.57 -3.90
CA GLY A 109 2.26 11.18 -5.29
C GLY A 109 3.09 9.92 -5.46
N TYR A 110 3.35 9.16 -4.39
CA TYR A 110 4.02 7.86 -4.53
C TYR A 110 3.15 6.90 -5.34
N ASN A 111 3.80 6.16 -6.23
CA ASN A 111 3.13 5.10 -6.98
C ASN A 111 3.09 3.83 -6.13
N ILE A 112 1.90 3.45 -5.69
CA ILE A 112 1.67 2.30 -4.82
C ILE A 112 0.92 1.24 -5.60
N GLU A 113 1.47 0.03 -5.62
CA GLU A 113 0.84 -1.12 -6.26
C GLU A 113 0.22 -2.03 -5.20
N ILE A 114 -0.93 -2.61 -5.51
CA ILE A 114 -1.53 -3.71 -4.75
C ILE A 114 -1.59 -4.89 -5.69
N ALA A 115 -0.87 -5.96 -5.38
CA ALA A 115 -0.67 -7.08 -6.29
C ALA A 115 -1.19 -8.40 -5.73
N TYR A 116 -1.94 -9.13 -6.54
CA TYR A 116 -2.33 -10.50 -6.26
C TYR A 116 -1.59 -11.44 -7.22
N LYS A 117 -0.82 -12.36 -6.63
CA LYS A 117 -0.04 -13.37 -7.35
C LYS A 117 -0.56 -14.75 -6.96
N PRO A 118 -1.52 -15.32 -7.73
CA PRO A 118 -2.20 -16.58 -7.33
C PRO A 118 -1.26 -17.73 -7.03
N TRP A 119 -0.12 -17.80 -7.72
CA TRP A 119 0.84 -18.89 -7.53
C TRP A 119 1.48 -18.92 -6.14
N LEU A 120 1.38 -17.82 -5.37
CA LEU A 120 1.92 -17.77 -4.00
C LEU A 120 0.96 -18.41 -2.98
N TYR A 121 -0.29 -18.70 -3.39
CA TYR A 121 -1.35 -19.18 -2.49
C TYR A 121 -1.90 -20.53 -2.88
N LYS A 122 -1.14 -21.30 -3.63
CA LYS A 122 -1.52 -22.66 -4.03
C LYS A 122 -1.00 -23.70 -3.05
#